data_34f649e00e64dc21918390982d4c91a1
#
_entry.id   34f649e00e64dc21918390982d4c91a1
#
_cell.length_a   1.000
_cell.length_b   1.000
_cell.length_c   1.000
_cell.angle_alpha   90.00
_cell.angle_beta   90.00
_cell.angle_gamma   90.00
#
_symmetry.space_group_name_H-M   'P 1'
#
loop_
_entity.id
_entity.type
_entity.pdbx_description
1 polymer ?
#
loop_
_entity_poly.entity_id
_entity_poly.type
_entity_poly.pdbx_seq_one_letter_code
_entity_poly.pdbx_strand_id
1 'polypeptide(L)'
;SICCCVSATQTGKEMQFFGARANLAKCLLYAINGGVDEKSHELCGPNYAPITSEYLTYDEVLPKYVQMLDWLAGLYVNVLNLIQYMHDKYYYEEAEMALIDTDVRRTFATGIAGFSHVIDSLSAIKYAKVKVVRDENGLATGFETEGDFPKYGNDDDRADEIGVWLLKTFLEMIKKRHTYRNSEATTSI
;
A
#
# COMPACT_ATOMS: atom_id res chain seq x y z
N SER A 1 -17.48 -4.17 -19.69
CA SER A 1 -16.34 -3.32 -20.05
C SER A 1 -15.21 -3.52 -19.04
N ILE A 2 -13.99 -3.44 -19.50
CA ILE A 2 -12.80 -3.41 -18.63
C ILE A 2 -12.32 -1.97 -18.61
N CYS A 3 -12.33 -1.35 -17.43
CA CYS A 3 -11.89 0.01 -17.25
C CYS A 3 -10.45 0.05 -16.74
N CYS A 4 -9.56 0.65 -17.51
CA CYS A 4 -8.16 0.82 -17.18
C CYS A 4 -7.49 -0.51 -16.77
N CYS A 5 -6.60 -0.49 -15.78
CA CYS A 5 -5.82 -1.66 -15.35
C CYS A 5 -6.46 -2.48 -14.21
N VAL A 6 -7.68 -2.18 -13.77
CA VAL A 6 -8.08 -2.68 -12.44
C VAL A 6 -9.52 -3.12 -12.25
N SER A 7 -10.42 -2.87 -13.19
CA SER A 7 -11.82 -3.15 -12.92
C SER A 7 -12.59 -3.60 -14.15
N ALA A 8 -13.34 -4.69 -13.98
CA ALA A 8 -14.45 -4.99 -14.84
C ALA A 8 -15.65 -4.20 -14.34
N THR A 9 -16.22 -3.34 -15.18
CA THR A 9 -17.40 -2.54 -14.86
C THR A 9 -18.55 -2.86 -15.80
N GLN A 10 -19.75 -2.86 -15.24
CA GLN A 10 -20.98 -2.94 -16.04
C GLN A 10 -21.29 -1.54 -16.60
N THR A 11 -21.15 -1.40 -17.91
CA THR A 11 -21.41 -0.13 -18.61
C THR A 11 -22.81 0.39 -18.29
N GLY A 12 -22.91 1.65 -17.89
CA GLY A 12 -24.16 2.31 -17.55
C GLY A 12 -24.68 2.06 -16.14
N LYS A 13 -24.03 1.19 -15.32
CA LYS A 13 -24.47 0.84 -13.96
C LYS A 13 -23.42 0.99 -12.88
N GLU A 14 -22.16 1.02 -13.24
CA GLU A 14 -21.08 1.06 -12.30
C GLU A 14 -20.15 2.24 -12.57
N MET A 15 -19.76 2.91 -11.52
CA MET A 15 -18.78 3.99 -11.53
C MET A 15 -17.60 3.64 -10.64
N GLN A 16 -16.39 3.94 -11.08
CA GLN A 16 -15.19 3.69 -10.33
C GLN A 16 -14.50 4.98 -9.94
N PHE A 17 -14.28 5.17 -8.64
CA PHE A 17 -13.41 6.20 -8.12
C PHE A 17 -11.96 5.68 -8.08
N PHE A 18 -11.05 6.41 -8.69
CA PHE A 18 -9.62 6.13 -8.68
C PHE A 18 -8.85 7.45 -8.69
N GLY A 19 -7.65 7.49 -8.13
CA GLY A 19 -6.89 8.74 -8.10
C GLY A 19 -5.39 8.57 -7.89
N ALA A 20 -4.96 7.61 -7.08
CA ALA A 20 -3.56 7.44 -6.72
C ALA A 20 -3.25 5.99 -6.35
N ARG A 21 -1.97 5.66 -6.24
CA ARG A 21 -1.48 4.36 -5.73
C ARG A 21 -0.72 4.54 -4.44
N ALA A 22 -0.89 3.59 -3.51
CA ALA A 22 -0.10 3.53 -2.28
C ALA A 22 1.19 2.74 -2.52
N ASN A 23 2.34 3.32 -2.20
CA ASN A 23 3.63 2.64 -2.31
C ASN A 23 3.94 1.89 -1.01
N LEU A 24 3.67 0.59 -1.00
CA LEU A 24 3.88 -0.27 0.17
C LEU A 24 5.36 -0.55 0.45
N ALA A 25 6.22 -0.55 -0.57
CA ALA A 25 7.66 -0.75 -0.39
C ALA A 25 8.30 0.45 0.34
N LYS A 26 7.90 1.67 -0.03
CA LYS A 26 8.36 2.88 0.68
C LYS A 26 7.82 2.92 2.11
N CYS A 27 6.59 2.45 2.32
CA CYS A 27 6.00 2.29 3.65
C CYS A 27 6.81 1.32 4.54
N LEU A 28 7.33 0.22 3.98
CA LEU A 28 8.20 -0.71 4.71
C LEU A 28 9.52 -0.03 5.11
N LEU A 29 10.13 0.75 4.22
CA LEU A 29 11.34 1.51 4.54
C LEU A 29 11.08 2.56 5.65
N TYR A 30 9.92 3.23 5.61
CA TYR A 30 9.52 4.14 6.69
C TYR A 30 9.29 3.41 8.02
N ALA A 31 8.76 2.18 8.00
CA ALA A 31 8.63 1.38 9.21
C ALA A 31 10.00 1.07 9.85
N ILE A 32 11.03 0.84 9.03
CA ILE A 32 12.41 0.62 9.48
C ILE A 32 13.04 1.92 10.00
N ASN A 33 12.82 3.03 9.30
CA ASN A 33 13.43 4.35 9.60
C ASN A 33 12.60 5.22 10.55
N GLY A 34 11.52 4.70 11.15
CA GLY A 34 10.70 5.46 12.10
C GLY A 34 9.94 6.62 11.47
N GLY A 35 9.57 6.53 10.18
CA GLY A 35 8.83 7.55 9.44
C GLY A 35 9.69 8.57 8.71
N VAL A 36 11.02 8.47 8.79
CA VAL A 36 11.95 9.39 8.13
C VAL A 36 12.31 8.90 6.73
N ASP A 37 12.30 9.80 5.76
CA ASP A 37 12.70 9.55 4.38
C ASP A 37 14.24 9.51 4.26
N GLU A 38 14.78 8.47 3.62
CA GLU A 38 16.22 8.26 3.48
C GLU A 38 16.91 9.22 2.49
N LYS A 39 16.13 9.92 1.65
CA LYS A 39 16.66 10.87 0.68
C LYS A 39 16.57 12.31 1.12
N SER A 40 15.39 12.73 1.61
CA SER A 40 15.18 14.09 2.07
C SER A 40 15.58 14.31 3.52
N HIS A 41 15.75 13.25 4.30
CA HIS A 41 15.98 13.28 5.76
C HIS A 41 14.85 13.95 6.55
N GLU A 42 13.68 14.08 5.92
CA GLU A 42 12.49 14.68 6.54
C GLU A 42 11.58 13.61 7.14
N LEU A 43 10.87 13.98 8.20
CA LEU A 43 9.83 13.15 8.78
C LEU A 43 8.58 13.18 7.89
N CYS A 44 8.38 12.14 7.09
CA CYS A 44 7.26 12.00 6.15
C CYS A 44 6.10 11.18 6.68
N GLY A 45 6.34 10.34 7.69
CA GLY A 45 5.35 9.49 8.35
C GLY A 45 5.20 9.81 9.83
N PRO A 46 4.43 8.99 10.58
CA PRO A 46 4.39 9.09 12.03
C PRO A 46 5.78 8.85 12.62
N ASN A 47 6.12 9.62 13.65
CA ASN A 47 7.39 9.45 14.35
C ASN A 47 7.33 8.21 15.26
N TYR A 48 7.50 7.04 14.67
CA TYR A 48 7.66 5.78 15.41
C TYR A 48 9.12 5.51 15.71
N ALA A 49 9.40 4.72 16.77
CA ALA A 49 10.77 4.34 17.08
C ALA A 49 11.39 3.54 15.92
N PRO A 50 12.51 3.98 15.33
CA PRO A 50 13.17 3.27 14.25
C PRO A 50 13.72 1.91 14.71
N ILE A 51 14.00 1.03 13.76
CA ILE A 51 14.76 -0.20 13.99
C ILE A 51 16.23 0.16 13.96
N THR A 52 16.95 -0.12 15.04
CA THR A 52 18.39 0.19 15.17
C THR A 52 19.29 -1.04 15.11
N SER A 53 18.70 -2.23 15.02
CA SER A 53 19.41 -3.51 14.92
C SER A 53 20.30 -3.55 13.68
N GLU A 54 21.46 -4.18 13.77
CA GLU A 54 22.36 -4.39 12.62
C GLU A 54 21.75 -5.36 11.61
N TYR A 55 21.02 -6.37 12.10
CA TYR A 55 20.30 -7.36 11.29
C TYR A 55 18.82 -7.27 11.56
N LEU A 56 18.01 -7.31 10.50
CA LEU A 56 16.55 -7.30 10.62
C LEU A 56 16.05 -8.69 11.01
N THR A 57 15.06 -8.71 11.90
CA THR A 57 14.30 -9.91 12.24
C THR A 57 12.83 -9.72 11.87
N TYR A 58 12.19 -10.82 11.48
CA TYR A 58 10.79 -10.78 11.07
C TYR A 58 9.86 -10.30 12.20
N ASP A 59 10.15 -10.76 13.43
CA ASP A 59 9.36 -10.42 14.62
C ASP A 59 9.48 -8.94 15.02
N GLU A 60 10.59 -8.29 14.68
CA GLU A 60 10.77 -6.85 14.92
C GLU A 60 10.16 -6.00 13.81
N VAL A 61 10.35 -6.40 12.55
CA VAL A 61 9.92 -5.62 11.39
C VAL A 61 8.41 -5.68 11.19
N LEU A 62 7.80 -6.87 11.30
CA LEU A 62 6.40 -7.07 10.95
C LEU A 62 5.44 -6.20 11.77
N PRO A 63 5.52 -6.13 13.11
CA PRO A 63 4.61 -5.28 13.90
C PRO A 63 4.75 -3.79 13.55
N LYS A 64 5.95 -3.30 13.32
CA LYS A 64 6.21 -1.91 12.91
C LYS A 64 5.65 -1.62 11.53
N TYR A 65 5.80 -2.57 10.61
CA TYR A 65 5.25 -2.46 9.28
C TYR A 65 3.72 -2.43 9.30
N VAL A 66 3.08 -3.31 10.07
CA VAL A 66 1.61 -3.32 10.24
C VAL A 66 1.11 -1.99 10.79
N GLN A 67 1.80 -1.42 11.78
CA GLN A 67 1.47 -0.11 12.34
C GLN A 67 1.58 1.01 11.28
N MET A 68 2.63 0.98 10.48
CA MET A 68 2.85 1.96 9.40
C MET A 68 1.85 1.79 8.26
N LEU A 69 1.46 0.54 7.93
CA LEU A 69 0.41 0.24 6.96
C LEU A 69 -0.95 0.79 7.38
N ASP A 70 -1.30 0.68 8.66
CA ASP A 70 -2.58 1.21 9.15
C ASP A 70 -2.64 2.74 9.03
N TRP A 71 -1.56 3.43 9.37
CA TRP A 71 -1.44 4.87 9.12
C TRP A 71 -1.55 5.19 7.62
N LEU A 72 -0.80 4.48 6.77
CA LEU A 72 -0.83 4.69 5.32
C LEU A 72 -2.23 4.47 4.74
N ALA A 73 -2.95 3.44 5.18
CA ALA A 73 -4.31 3.19 4.75
C ALA A 73 -5.25 4.35 5.10
N GLY A 74 -5.08 4.96 6.29
CA GLY A 74 -5.82 6.17 6.68
C GLY A 74 -5.51 7.37 5.81
N LEU A 75 -4.23 7.67 5.63
CA LEU A 75 -3.78 8.74 4.74
C LEU A 75 -4.28 8.54 3.31
N TYR A 76 -4.13 7.33 2.79
CA TYR A 76 -4.48 6.98 1.42
C TYR A 76 -5.98 7.17 1.15
N VAL A 77 -6.85 6.65 2.03
CA VAL A 77 -8.30 6.84 1.89
C VAL A 77 -8.67 8.32 1.97
N ASN A 78 -8.08 9.08 2.90
CA ASN A 78 -8.35 10.51 3.02
C ASN A 78 -7.91 11.29 1.77
N VAL A 79 -6.75 10.97 1.20
CA VAL A 79 -6.28 11.60 -0.04
C VAL A 79 -7.22 11.27 -1.21
N LEU A 80 -7.63 10.01 -1.36
CA LEU A 80 -8.57 9.64 -2.42
C LEU A 80 -9.94 10.30 -2.21
N ASN A 81 -10.45 10.36 -0.99
CA ASN A 81 -11.70 11.06 -0.67
C ASN A 81 -11.61 12.54 -1.07
N LEU A 82 -10.49 13.20 -0.77
CA LEU A 82 -10.27 14.59 -1.14
C LEU A 82 -10.21 14.78 -2.66
N ILE A 83 -9.51 13.89 -3.37
CA ILE A 83 -9.43 13.91 -4.84
C ILE A 83 -10.83 13.80 -5.43
N GLN A 84 -11.66 12.84 -4.98
CA GLN A 84 -13.00 12.67 -5.51
C GLN A 84 -13.92 13.85 -5.16
N TYR A 85 -13.83 14.37 -3.93
CA TYR A 85 -14.54 15.59 -3.54
C TYR A 85 -14.17 16.78 -4.44
N MET A 86 -12.89 16.96 -4.75
CA MET A 86 -12.42 18.04 -5.62
C MET A 86 -12.87 17.88 -7.07
N HIS A 87 -12.95 16.65 -7.58
CA HIS A 87 -13.53 16.37 -8.88
C HIS A 87 -15.02 16.73 -8.91
N ASP A 88 -15.78 16.30 -7.91
CA ASP A 88 -17.21 16.56 -7.83
C ASP A 88 -17.55 18.04 -7.64
N LYS A 89 -16.67 18.81 -7.00
CA LYS A 89 -16.81 20.26 -6.92
C LYS A 89 -16.92 20.92 -8.30
N TYR A 90 -16.37 20.26 -9.34
CA TYR A 90 -16.44 20.70 -10.73
C TYR A 90 -17.40 19.83 -11.58
N TYR A 91 -18.40 19.21 -10.94
CA TYR A 91 -19.46 18.44 -11.59
C TYR A 91 -18.99 17.17 -12.31
N TYR A 92 -17.88 16.58 -11.90
CA TYR A 92 -17.35 15.39 -12.56
C TYR A 92 -18.32 14.22 -12.50
N GLU A 93 -18.78 13.84 -11.30
CA GLU A 93 -19.73 12.74 -11.15
C GLU A 93 -21.08 13.04 -11.84
N GLU A 94 -21.58 14.27 -11.76
CA GLU A 94 -22.83 14.65 -12.42
C GLU A 94 -22.74 14.50 -13.95
N ALA A 95 -21.60 14.88 -14.55
CA ALA A 95 -21.35 14.68 -15.97
C ALA A 95 -21.29 13.20 -16.36
N GLU A 96 -20.63 12.38 -15.56
CA GLU A 96 -20.56 10.92 -15.76
C GLU A 96 -21.93 10.26 -15.56
N MET A 97 -22.69 10.69 -14.56
CA MET A 97 -24.02 10.18 -14.24
C MET A 97 -25.08 10.50 -15.28
N ALA A 98 -24.88 11.50 -16.14
CA ALA A 98 -25.74 11.79 -17.27
C ALA A 98 -25.82 10.63 -18.29
N LEU A 99 -24.83 9.74 -18.26
CA LEU A 99 -24.69 8.57 -19.14
C LEU A 99 -24.98 7.24 -18.43
N ILE A 100 -25.35 7.27 -17.16
CA ILE A 100 -25.46 6.09 -16.29
C ILE A 100 -26.89 5.97 -15.75
N ASP A 101 -27.30 4.75 -15.45
CA ASP A 101 -28.59 4.42 -14.83
C ASP A 101 -28.75 5.06 -13.44
N THR A 102 -30.00 5.17 -12.99
CA THR A 102 -30.32 5.79 -11.69
C THR A 102 -29.83 5.01 -10.48
N ASP A 103 -29.61 3.70 -10.63
CA ASP A 103 -29.07 2.82 -9.56
C ASP A 103 -27.61 2.50 -9.85
N VAL A 104 -26.71 3.33 -9.31
CA VAL A 104 -25.27 3.26 -9.58
C VAL A 104 -24.55 2.56 -8.47
N ARG A 105 -23.83 1.48 -8.80
CA ARG A 105 -22.83 0.89 -7.92
C ARG A 105 -21.52 1.66 -8.03
N ARG A 106 -21.05 2.19 -6.91
CA ARG A 106 -19.78 2.91 -6.82
C ARG A 106 -18.71 2.03 -6.25
N THR A 107 -17.60 1.88 -6.97
CA THR A 107 -16.39 1.22 -6.49
C THR A 107 -15.30 2.25 -6.19
N PHE A 108 -14.52 1.99 -5.16
CA PHE A 108 -13.40 2.82 -4.73
C PHE A 108 -12.12 2.02 -4.97
N ALA A 109 -11.49 2.27 -6.11
CA ALA A 109 -10.33 1.51 -6.52
C ALA A 109 -9.07 1.97 -5.77
N THR A 110 -8.52 1.07 -5.00
CA THR A 110 -7.27 1.28 -4.27
C THR A 110 -6.14 0.53 -4.96
N GLY A 111 -5.27 1.26 -5.64
CA GLY A 111 -4.09 0.71 -6.30
C GLY A 111 -2.90 0.59 -5.35
N ILE A 112 -2.16 -0.50 -5.49
CA ILE A 112 -0.94 -0.77 -4.73
C ILE A 112 0.27 -0.71 -5.66
N ALA A 113 1.39 -0.16 -5.17
CA ALA A 113 2.69 -0.21 -5.82
C ALA A 113 3.73 -0.84 -4.89
N GLY A 114 4.73 -1.50 -5.47
CA GLY A 114 5.81 -2.14 -4.72
C GLY A 114 5.42 -3.46 -4.05
N PHE A 115 4.36 -4.12 -4.50
CA PHE A 115 3.83 -5.36 -3.92
C PHE A 115 4.88 -6.48 -3.89
N SER A 116 5.47 -6.81 -5.04
CA SER A 116 6.52 -7.84 -5.15
C SER A 116 7.76 -7.50 -4.32
N HIS A 117 8.15 -6.22 -4.30
CA HIS A 117 9.30 -5.76 -3.51
C HIS A 117 9.09 -5.98 -2.00
N VAL A 118 7.88 -5.76 -1.50
CA VAL A 118 7.57 -6.01 -0.09
C VAL A 118 7.60 -7.51 0.21
N ILE A 119 7.02 -8.33 -0.67
CA ILE A 119 7.01 -9.78 -0.48
C ILE A 119 8.44 -10.33 -0.42
N ASP A 120 9.27 -9.94 -1.39
CA ASP A 120 10.66 -10.37 -1.43
C ASP A 120 11.47 -9.87 -0.22
N SER A 121 11.23 -8.63 0.21
CA SER A 121 11.87 -8.05 1.39
C SER A 121 11.48 -8.79 2.67
N LEU A 122 10.18 -9.03 2.89
CA LEU A 122 9.71 -9.78 4.06
C LEU A 122 10.14 -11.25 4.03
N SER A 123 10.18 -11.85 2.85
CA SER A 123 10.71 -13.20 2.64
C SER A 123 12.21 -13.26 2.97
N ALA A 124 13.01 -12.32 2.47
CA ALA A 124 14.42 -12.23 2.80
C ALA A 124 14.66 -12.08 4.31
N ILE A 125 13.89 -11.19 4.97
CA ILE A 125 13.99 -10.98 6.42
C ILE A 125 13.59 -12.23 7.21
N LYS A 126 12.64 -13.03 6.69
CA LYS A 126 12.14 -14.24 7.36
C LYS A 126 13.04 -15.47 7.17
N TYR A 127 13.63 -15.62 5.99
CA TYR A 127 14.31 -16.86 5.59
C TYR A 127 15.82 -16.72 5.35
N ALA A 128 16.32 -15.50 5.21
CA ALA A 128 17.75 -15.21 5.06
C ALA A 128 18.24 -14.28 6.17
N LYS A 129 19.48 -13.82 6.07
CA LYS A 129 20.08 -12.89 7.01
C LYS A 129 20.24 -11.54 6.31
N VAL A 130 19.52 -10.53 6.77
CA VAL A 130 19.48 -9.20 6.15
C VAL A 130 20.19 -8.19 7.06
N LYS A 131 21.34 -7.70 6.59
CA LYS A 131 22.12 -6.65 7.26
C LYS A 131 21.67 -5.28 6.74
N VAL A 132 21.52 -4.32 7.65
CA VAL A 132 21.15 -2.95 7.31
C VAL A 132 22.40 -2.11 7.07
N VAL A 133 22.45 -1.47 5.90
CA VAL A 133 23.44 -0.44 5.59
C VAL A 133 22.84 0.92 5.94
N ARG A 134 23.53 1.66 6.84
CA ARG A 134 23.05 2.95 7.33
C ARG A 134 23.96 4.08 6.89
N ASP A 135 23.36 5.25 6.73
CA ASP A 135 24.10 6.49 6.52
C ASP A 135 24.64 7.06 7.84
N GLU A 136 25.26 8.23 7.77
CA GLU A 136 25.84 8.95 8.92
C GLU A 136 24.79 9.39 9.95
N ASN A 137 23.52 9.48 9.56
CA ASN A 137 22.38 9.83 10.41
C ASN A 137 21.71 8.58 11.02
N GLY A 138 22.21 7.39 10.71
CA GLY A 138 21.66 6.12 11.17
C GLY A 138 20.46 5.62 10.39
N LEU A 139 20.09 6.27 9.28
CA LEU A 139 18.98 5.84 8.43
C LEU A 139 19.39 4.66 7.55
N ALA A 140 18.51 3.68 7.43
CA ALA A 140 18.67 2.58 6.50
C ALA A 140 18.57 3.08 5.06
N THR A 141 19.65 2.95 4.30
CA THR A 141 19.77 3.37 2.90
C THR A 141 20.01 2.20 1.96
N GLY A 142 20.38 1.04 2.52
CA GLY A 142 20.64 -0.18 1.77
C GLY A 142 20.55 -1.43 2.63
N PHE A 143 20.54 -2.58 1.97
CA PHE A 143 20.45 -3.88 2.62
C PHE A 143 21.37 -4.88 1.93
N GLU A 144 22.09 -5.66 2.72
CA GLU A 144 22.92 -6.78 2.27
C GLU A 144 22.27 -8.07 2.73
N THR A 145 22.00 -8.99 1.80
CA THR A 145 21.32 -10.25 2.10
C THR A 145 22.30 -11.41 1.93
N GLU A 146 22.44 -12.22 2.96
CA GLU A 146 23.21 -13.44 2.98
C GLU A 146 22.28 -14.65 3.11
N GLY A 147 22.40 -15.61 2.20
CA GLY A 147 21.55 -16.79 2.09
C GLY A 147 20.49 -16.68 1.00
N ASP A 148 19.81 -17.80 0.77
CA ASP A 148 18.72 -17.89 -0.21
C ASP A 148 17.35 -17.75 0.47
N PHE A 149 16.39 -17.20 -0.26
CA PHE A 149 15.03 -17.00 0.22
C PHE A 149 14.01 -17.14 -0.91
N PRO A 150 12.77 -17.55 -0.60
CA PRO A 150 11.69 -17.60 -1.58
C PRO A 150 11.41 -16.23 -2.21
N LYS A 151 11.31 -16.18 -3.55
CA LYS A 151 11.02 -14.96 -4.29
C LYS A 151 9.63 -15.05 -4.92
N TYR A 152 8.90 -13.96 -4.86
CA TYR A 152 7.57 -13.86 -5.42
C TYR A 152 7.58 -14.07 -6.96
N GLY A 153 6.55 -14.77 -7.46
CA GLY A 153 6.40 -15.06 -8.89
C GLY A 153 7.12 -16.32 -9.37
N ASN A 154 7.63 -17.15 -8.45
CA ASN A 154 8.29 -18.43 -8.75
C ASN A 154 7.52 -19.66 -8.26
N ASP A 155 6.20 -19.52 -8.03
CA ASP A 155 5.33 -20.62 -7.56
C ASP A 155 5.84 -21.24 -6.24
N ASP A 156 6.22 -20.37 -5.28
CA ASP A 156 6.67 -20.79 -3.96
C ASP A 156 5.65 -20.32 -2.91
N ASP A 157 4.94 -21.26 -2.32
CA ASP A 157 3.87 -21.01 -1.33
C ASP A 157 4.31 -20.10 -0.19
N ARG A 158 5.57 -20.18 0.22
CA ARG A 158 6.11 -19.35 1.32
C ARG A 158 6.14 -17.85 0.98
N ALA A 159 6.43 -17.51 -0.28
CA ALA A 159 6.38 -16.14 -0.76
C ALA A 159 4.93 -15.71 -1.05
N ASP A 160 4.14 -16.60 -1.64
CA ASP A 160 2.75 -16.34 -2.00
C ASP A 160 1.86 -16.12 -0.77
N GLU A 161 2.09 -16.84 0.32
CA GLU A 161 1.41 -16.63 1.61
C GLU A 161 1.66 -15.20 2.16
N ILE A 162 2.89 -14.69 2.03
CA ILE A 162 3.21 -13.30 2.42
C ILE A 162 2.41 -12.32 1.55
N GLY A 163 2.32 -12.60 0.24
CA GLY A 163 1.55 -11.77 -0.69
C GLY A 163 0.06 -11.74 -0.36
N VAL A 164 -0.53 -12.91 -0.12
CA VAL A 164 -1.95 -13.04 0.27
C VAL A 164 -2.22 -12.32 1.60
N TRP A 165 -1.33 -12.49 2.58
CA TRP A 165 -1.42 -11.79 3.86
C TRP A 165 -1.37 -10.27 3.68
N LEU A 166 -0.39 -9.76 2.92
CA LEU A 166 -0.21 -8.33 2.68
C LEU A 166 -1.45 -7.71 2.04
N LEU A 167 -1.95 -8.34 0.99
CA LEU A 167 -3.12 -7.87 0.25
C LEU A 167 -4.37 -7.82 1.14
N LYS A 168 -4.65 -8.93 1.85
CA LYS A 168 -5.81 -9.01 2.75
C LYS A 168 -5.71 -7.99 3.88
N THR A 169 -4.56 -7.89 4.53
CA THR A 169 -4.34 -6.98 5.65
C THR A 169 -4.54 -5.53 5.24
N PHE A 170 -3.95 -5.10 4.14
CA PHE A 170 -4.07 -3.72 3.69
C PHE A 170 -5.51 -3.38 3.23
N LEU A 171 -6.16 -4.31 2.51
CA LEU A 171 -7.56 -4.13 2.10
C LEU A 171 -8.50 -4.04 3.30
N GLU A 172 -8.32 -4.86 4.32
CA GLU A 172 -9.10 -4.79 5.57
C GLU A 172 -8.90 -3.47 6.31
N MET A 173 -7.68 -2.95 6.33
CA MET A 173 -7.38 -1.63 6.88
C MET A 173 -8.10 -0.51 6.11
N ILE A 174 -8.16 -0.60 4.78
CA ILE A 174 -8.91 0.34 3.94
C ILE A 174 -10.41 0.24 4.23
N LYS A 175 -10.97 -0.98 4.27
CA LYS A 175 -12.40 -1.23 4.49
C LYS A 175 -12.93 -0.73 5.85
N LYS A 176 -12.06 -0.55 6.84
CA LYS A 176 -12.42 0.05 8.14
C LYS A 176 -12.67 1.55 8.06
N ARG A 177 -12.38 2.19 6.95
CA ARG A 177 -12.43 3.64 6.77
C ARG A 177 -13.59 4.05 5.86
N HIS A 178 -14.09 5.24 6.11
CA HIS A 178 -15.18 5.79 5.31
C HIS A 178 -14.66 6.22 3.94
N THR A 179 -15.26 5.70 2.89
CA THR A 179 -14.94 6.03 1.49
C THR A 179 -15.92 7.06 0.94
N TYR A 180 -15.47 7.82 -0.04
CA TYR A 180 -16.28 8.84 -0.70
C TYR A 180 -17.60 8.23 -1.24
N ARG A 181 -18.74 8.87 -0.89
CA ARG A 181 -20.09 8.41 -1.24
C ARG A 181 -20.40 6.95 -0.89
N ASN A 182 -19.79 6.43 0.18
CA ASN A 182 -19.95 5.04 0.61
C ASN A 182 -19.62 4.01 -0.49
N SER A 183 -18.68 4.33 -1.36
CA SER A 183 -18.24 3.44 -2.42
C SER A 183 -17.54 2.19 -1.88
N GLU A 184 -17.73 1.06 -2.57
CA GLU A 184 -17.14 -0.22 -2.16
C GLU A 184 -15.64 -0.27 -2.48
N ALA A 185 -14.80 -0.48 -1.45
CA ALA A 185 -13.37 -0.57 -1.64
C ALA A 185 -12.98 -1.85 -2.40
N THR A 186 -12.29 -1.65 -3.51
CA THR A 186 -11.65 -2.71 -4.32
C THR A 186 -10.15 -2.47 -4.34
N THR A 187 -9.35 -3.47 -4.67
CA THR A 187 -7.90 -3.30 -4.76
C THR A 187 -7.33 -3.94 -6.01
N SER A 188 -6.19 -3.39 -6.44
CA SER A 188 -5.41 -3.91 -7.56
C SER A 188 -3.92 -3.78 -7.29
N ILE A 189 -3.15 -4.66 -7.84
CA ILE A 189 -1.69 -4.73 -7.80
C ILE A 189 -1.08 -4.55 -9.18
#